data_4ed0c128dab227d57d033f6544f22533
#
_entry.id   4ed0c128dab227d57d033f6544f22533
#
_cell.length_a   1.000
_cell.length_b   1.000
_cell.length_c   1.000
_cell.angle_alpha   90.00
_cell.angle_beta   90.00
_cell.angle_gamma   90.00
#
_symmetry.space_group_name_H-M   'P 1'
#
loop_
_entity.id
_entity.type
_entity.pdbx_description
1 polymer ?
#
loop_
_entity_poly.entity_id
_entity_poly.type
_entity_poly.pdbx_seq_one_letter_code
_entity_poly.pdbx_strand_id
1 'polypeptide(L)'
;MVTADHLLSRGRAGDGEAFRELTEPHQRELQVHCYRMLGSVQDAEDALQETMLAAWQGIGGFTGERASLRTWLYKIATNRCLNARRAASRRPATEWDVSQFEPPVPNSPADNQHRAMERRGLSAWVQ
;
A
#
# COMPACT_ATOMS: atom_id res chain seq x y z
N MET A 1 18.87 20.28 -7.98
CA MET A 1 18.39 18.93 -7.63
C MET A 1 17.56 18.99 -6.35
N VAL A 2 16.37 18.41 -6.38
CA VAL A 2 15.48 18.43 -5.23
C VAL A 2 15.82 17.25 -4.33
N THR A 3 16.12 17.51 -3.06
CA THR A 3 16.43 16.46 -2.10
C THR A 3 15.14 15.87 -1.49
N ALA A 4 15.24 14.68 -0.90
CA ALA A 4 14.11 14.06 -0.21
C ALA A 4 13.62 14.95 0.94
N ASP A 5 14.52 15.59 1.66
CA ASP A 5 14.16 16.51 2.76
C ASP A 5 13.39 17.72 2.25
N HIS A 6 13.78 18.24 1.10
CA HIS A 6 13.07 19.35 0.49
C HIS A 6 11.66 18.96 0.03
N LEU A 7 11.54 17.78 -0.60
CA LEU A 7 10.24 17.25 -1.00
C LEU A 7 9.34 16.99 0.21
N LEU A 8 9.92 16.44 1.28
CA LEU A 8 9.17 16.19 2.51
C LEU A 8 8.64 17.49 3.11
N SER A 9 9.48 18.51 3.17
CA SER A 9 9.08 19.81 3.69
C SER A 9 7.93 20.41 2.88
N ARG A 10 8.00 20.33 1.56
CA ARG A 10 6.94 20.81 0.67
C ARG A 10 5.66 20.01 0.82
N GLY A 11 5.78 18.67 0.91
CA GLY A 11 4.63 17.80 1.10
C GLY A 11 3.92 18.07 2.41
N ARG A 12 4.68 18.28 3.48
CA ARG A 12 4.12 18.62 4.79
C ARG A 12 3.42 19.98 4.78
N ALA A 13 3.83 20.87 3.91
CA ALA A 13 3.20 22.19 3.74
C ALA A 13 1.97 22.15 2.81
N GLY A 14 1.60 20.99 2.28
CA GLY A 14 0.41 20.84 1.45
C GLY A 14 0.66 20.79 -0.04
N ASP A 15 1.90 20.62 -0.48
CA ASP A 15 2.25 20.50 -1.90
C ASP A 15 1.98 19.06 -2.38
N GLY A 16 0.90 18.87 -3.14
CA GLY A 16 0.49 17.56 -3.63
C GLY A 16 1.46 16.94 -4.63
N GLU A 17 2.15 17.77 -5.42
CA GLU A 17 3.15 17.25 -6.36
C GLU A 17 4.37 16.71 -5.61
N ALA A 18 4.82 17.42 -4.58
CA ALA A 18 5.92 16.96 -3.75
C ALA A 18 5.55 15.66 -3.03
N PHE A 19 4.33 15.57 -2.52
CA PHE A 19 3.83 14.35 -1.89
C PHE A 19 3.85 13.17 -2.88
N ARG A 20 3.38 13.41 -4.10
CA ARG A 20 3.37 12.36 -5.12
C ARG A 20 4.79 11.90 -5.47
N GLU A 21 5.72 12.83 -5.63
CA GLU A 21 7.12 12.48 -5.89
C GLU A 21 7.74 11.68 -4.75
N LEU A 22 7.38 12.01 -3.50
CA LEU A 22 7.86 11.28 -2.33
C LEU A 22 7.34 9.84 -2.28
N THR A 23 6.08 9.63 -2.65
CA THR A 23 5.41 8.34 -2.48
C THR A 23 5.49 7.46 -3.70
N GLU A 24 5.70 8.02 -4.88
CA GLU A 24 5.72 7.28 -6.13
C GLU A 24 6.71 6.11 -6.14
N PRO A 25 7.95 6.25 -5.64
CA PRO A 25 8.88 5.13 -5.61
C PRO A 25 8.42 3.95 -4.75
N HIS A 26 7.50 4.17 -3.85
CA HIS A 26 7.02 3.16 -2.91
C HIS A 26 5.69 2.53 -3.31
N GLN A 27 4.99 3.11 -4.29
CA GLN A 27 3.62 2.66 -4.59
C GLN A 27 3.56 1.22 -5.06
N ARG A 28 4.50 0.81 -5.90
CA ARG A 28 4.51 -0.56 -6.42
C ARG A 28 4.71 -1.58 -5.31
N GLU A 29 5.67 -1.36 -4.43
CA GLU A 29 5.92 -2.29 -3.34
C GLU A 29 4.76 -2.32 -2.34
N LEU A 30 4.11 -1.18 -2.11
CA LEU A 30 2.92 -1.13 -1.27
C LEU A 30 1.76 -1.88 -1.89
N GLN A 31 1.57 -1.77 -3.19
CA GLN A 31 0.57 -2.51 -3.93
C GLN A 31 0.77 -4.02 -3.79
N VAL A 32 2.02 -4.47 -3.96
CA VAL A 32 2.38 -5.88 -3.81
C VAL A 32 2.08 -6.35 -2.39
N HIS A 33 2.44 -5.54 -1.41
CA HIS A 33 2.18 -5.83 0.00
C HIS A 33 0.67 -5.98 0.28
N CYS A 34 -0.12 -5.05 -0.20
CA CYS A 34 -1.58 -5.11 -0.05
C CYS A 34 -2.16 -6.35 -0.73
N TYR A 35 -1.68 -6.67 -1.93
CA TYR A 35 -2.13 -7.86 -2.63
C TYR A 35 -1.81 -9.14 -1.86
N ARG A 36 -0.62 -9.23 -1.28
CA ARG A 36 -0.23 -10.39 -0.46
C ARG A 36 -1.12 -10.54 0.77
N MET A 37 -1.54 -9.43 1.35
CA MET A 37 -2.40 -9.47 2.52
C MET A 37 -3.86 -9.77 2.18
N LEU A 38 -4.35 -9.32 1.04
CA LEU A 38 -5.78 -9.37 0.71
C LEU A 38 -6.15 -10.43 -0.33
N GLY A 39 -5.20 -10.86 -1.16
CA GLY A 39 -5.44 -11.90 -2.16
C GLY A 39 -6.27 -11.47 -3.36
N SER A 40 -6.58 -10.20 -3.50
CA SER A 40 -7.39 -9.66 -4.59
C SER A 40 -6.75 -8.38 -5.12
N VAL A 41 -6.65 -8.27 -6.45
CA VAL A 41 -6.13 -7.05 -7.09
C VAL A 41 -7.00 -5.85 -6.77
N GLN A 42 -8.31 -6.03 -6.85
CA GLN A 42 -9.28 -4.98 -6.58
C GLN A 42 -9.16 -4.47 -5.15
N ASP A 43 -9.13 -5.39 -4.19
CA ASP A 43 -9.03 -5.04 -2.78
C ASP A 43 -7.69 -4.39 -2.47
N ALA A 44 -6.62 -4.86 -3.11
CA ALA A 44 -5.30 -4.27 -2.95
C ALA A 44 -5.25 -2.84 -3.49
N GLU A 45 -5.89 -2.60 -4.63
CA GLU A 45 -5.99 -1.26 -5.20
C GLU A 45 -6.73 -0.31 -4.27
N ASP A 46 -7.86 -0.75 -3.74
CA ASP A 46 -8.65 0.03 -2.81
C ASP A 46 -7.85 0.35 -1.54
N ALA A 47 -7.15 -0.65 -1.01
CA ALA A 47 -6.31 -0.45 0.18
C ALA A 47 -5.15 0.50 -0.08
N LEU A 48 -4.56 0.43 -1.27
CA LEU A 48 -3.48 1.36 -1.66
C LEU A 48 -3.99 2.79 -1.73
N GLN A 49 -5.15 3.01 -2.32
CA GLN A 49 -5.75 4.34 -2.40
C GLN A 49 -6.07 4.88 -1.01
N GLU A 50 -6.63 4.06 -0.13
CA GLU A 50 -6.88 4.45 1.25
C GLU A 50 -5.58 4.77 1.99
N THR A 51 -4.52 4.01 1.73
CA THR A 51 -3.21 4.25 2.30
C THR A 51 -2.67 5.61 1.87
N MET A 52 -2.76 5.91 0.58
CA MET A 52 -2.28 7.19 0.06
C MET A 52 -3.08 8.36 0.63
N LEU A 53 -4.39 8.21 0.76
CA LEU A 53 -5.23 9.24 1.37
C LEU A 53 -4.88 9.45 2.84
N ALA A 54 -4.73 8.37 3.59
CA ALA A 54 -4.35 8.46 5.01
C ALA A 54 -2.96 9.09 5.17
N ALA A 55 -2.02 8.73 4.29
CA ALA A 55 -0.68 9.33 4.30
C ALA A 55 -0.74 10.82 3.98
N TRP A 56 -1.53 11.22 2.99
CA TRP A 56 -1.71 12.63 2.66
C TRP A 56 -2.27 13.42 3.85
N GLN A 57 -3.26 12.85 4.53
CA GLN A 57 -3.88 13.49 5.68
C GLN A 57 -2.93 13.57 6.88
N GLY A 58 -2.02 12.61 7.00
CA GLY A 58 -1.09 12.53 8.13
C GLY A 58 0.31 13.07 7.89
N ILE A 59 0.64 13.46 6.64
CA ILE A 59 2.01 13.84 6.29
C ILE A 59 2.49 15.07 7.08
N GLY A 60 1.59 15.96 7.45
CA GLY A 60 1.94 17.15 8.23
C GLY A 60 2.55 16.82 9.58
N GLY A 61 2.19 15.67 10.17
CA GLY A 61 2.75 15.22 11.43
C GLY A 61 3.94 14.27 11.32
N PHE A 62 4.31 13.89 10.10
CA PHE A 62 5.44 13.00 9.89
C PHE A 62 6.75 13.78 9.93
N THR A 63 7.66 13.39 10.83
CA THR A 63 8.93 14.08 11.02
C THR A 63 10.12 13.32 10.46
N GLY A 64 9.99 12.01 10.27
CA GLY A 64 11.10 11.15 9.86
C GLY A 64 12.04 10.76 10.99
N GLU A 65 11.78 11.19 12.21
CA GLU A 65 12.68 10.94 13.35
C GLU A 65 12.61 9.50 13.87
N ARG A 66 11.43 8.87 13.84
CA ARG A 66 11.21 7.54 14.40
C ARG A 66 11.25 6.43 13.36
N ALA A 67 10.93 6.76 12.12
CA ALA A 67 10.88 5.78 11.05
C ALA A 67 11.07 6.50 9.72
N SER A 68 11.56 5.76 8.73
CA SER A 68 11.63 6.28 7.37
C SER A 68 10.22 6.46 6.80
N LEU A 69 10.11 7.26 5.75
CA LEU A 69 8.84 7.43 5.03
C LEU A 69 8.32 6.07 4.56
N ARG A 70 9.20 5.23 4.02
CA ARG A 70 8.84 3.89 3.57
C ARG A 70 8.20 3.08 4.69
N THR A 71 8.84 3.02 5.85
CA THR A 71 8.32 2.27 7.01
C THR A 71 6.97 2.83 7.47
N TRP A 72 6.85 4.14 7.49
CA TRP A 72 5.60 4.80 7.87
C TRP A 72 4.45 4.45 6.92
N LEU A 73 4.74 4.46 5.60
CA LEU A 73 3.76 4.08 4.59
C LEU A 73 3.35 2.61 4.74
N TYR A 74 4.30 1.72 5.03
CA TYR A 74 3.99 0.30 5.26
C TYR A 74 3.09 0.09 6.48
N LYS A 75 3.30 0.86 7.55
CA LYS A 75 2.42 0.79 8.73
C LYS A 75 0.99 1.18 8.39
N ILE A 76 0.83 2.25 7.62
CA ILE A 76 -0.50 2.68 7.20
C ILE A 76 -1.15 1.61 6.32
N ALA A 77 -0.42 1.11 5.33
CA ALA A 77 -0.92 0.08 4.41
C ALA A 77 -1.34 -1.19 5.16
N THR A 78 -0.51 -1.64 6.10
CA THR A 78 -0.80 -2.82 6.91
C THR A 78 -2.09 -2.63 7.71
N ASN A 79 -2.25 -1.47 8.33
CA ASN A 79 -3.46 -1.17 9.10
C ASN A 79 -4.70 -1.15 8.21
N ARG A 80 -4.61 -0.58 7.01
CA ARG A 80 -5.74 -0.57 6.07
C ARG A 80 -6.10 -1.97 5.62
N CYS A 81 -5.09 -2.81 5.33
CA CYS A 81 -5.33 -4.20 4.94
C CYS A 81 -5.94 -5.00 6.07
N LEU A 82 -5.47 -4.82 7.30
CA LEU A 82 -6.05 -5.51 8.47
C LEU A 82 -7.50 -5.09 8.68
N ASN A 83 -7.80 -3.81 8.53
CA ASN A 83 -9.18 -3.33 8.64
C ASN A 83 -10.06 -3.92 7.54
N ALA A 84 -9.57 -4.01 6.32
CA ALA A 84 -10.29 -4.62 5.20
C ALA A 84 -10.57 -6.10 5.46
N ARG A 85 -9.61 -6.83 6.01
CA ARG A 85 -9.78 -8.25 6.37
C ARG A 85 -10.81 -8.42 7.47
N ARG A 86 -10.79 -7.56 8.47
CA ARG A 86 -11.80 -7.59 9.54
C ARG A 86 -13.19 -7.32 9.01
N ALA A 87 -13.33 -6.36 8.12
CA ALA A 87 -14.61 -6.05 7.50
C ALA A 87 -15.12 -7.23 6.68
N ALA A 88 -14.23 -7.89 5.93
CA ALA A 88 -14.58 -9.07 5.14
C ALA A 88 -15.03 -10.23 6.02
N SER A 89 -14.38 -10.43 7.18
CA SER A 89 -14.72 -11.52 8.10
C SER A 89 -16.08 -11.32 8.77
N ARG A 90 -16.63 -10.11 8.75
CA ARG A 90 -17.97 -9.83 9.30
C ARG A 90 -19.08 -10.08 8.29
N ARG A 91 -18.74 -10.34 7.02
CA ARG A 91 -19.73 -10.66 5.99
C ARG A 91 -20.14 -12.12 6.10
N PRO A 92 -21.31 -12.51 5.53
CA PRO A 92 -21.70 -13.92 5.51
C PRO A 92 -20.59 -14.78 4.94
N ALA A 93 -20.42 -15.96 5.54
CA ALA A 93 -19.25 -16.82 5.37
C ALA A 93 -19.01 -17.37 3.97
N THR A 94 -19.88 -17.13 3.04
CA THR A 94 -19.76 -17.66 1.69
C THR A 94 -18.68 -16.95 0.86
N GLU A 95 -18.20 -15.80 1.29
CA GLU A 95 -17.32 -15.00 0.46
C GLU A 95 -15.87 -15.03 0.91
N TRP A 96 -15.61 -15.22 2.22
CA TRP A 96 -14.24 -15.14 2.70
C TRP A 96 -14.06 -15.81 4.03
N ASP A 97 -13.19 -16.80 4.06
CA ASP A 97 -12.83 -17.48 5.29
C ASP A 97 -11.37 -17.09 5.63
N VAL A 98 -11.23 -16.26 6.65
CA VAL A 98 -9.92 -15.78 7.10
C VAL A 98 -9.03 -16.94 7.55
N SER A 99 -9.63 -18.02 8.08
CA SER A 99 -8.87 -19.17 8.54
C SER A 99 -8.17 -19.90 7.38
N GLN A 100 -8.63 -19.72 6.16
CA GLN A 100 -8.02 -20.30 4.98
C GLN A 100 -6.98 -19.38 4.34
N PHE A 101 -6.85 -18.16 4.84
CA PHE A 101 -5.85 -17.24 4.33
C PHE A 101 -4.48 -17.63 4.86
N GLU A 102 -3.60 -18.01 3.95
CA GLU A 102 -2.20 -18.28 4.27
C GLU A 102 -1.32 -17.25 3.60
N PRO A 103 -0.34 -16.68 4.31
CA PRO A 103 0.63 -15.80 3.67
C PRO A 103 1.33 -16.55 2.54
N PRO A 104 1.52 -15.92 1.37
CA PRO A 104 2.23 -16.58 0.28
C PRO A 104 3.67 -16.88 0.68
N VAL A 105 4.13 -18.09 0.32
CA VAL A 105 5.52 -18.46 0.48
C VAL A 105 6.26 -18.23 -0.83
N PRO A 106 7.60 -18.08 -0.81
CA PRO A 106 8.36 -17.91 -2.04
C PRO A 106 8.04 -19.02 -3.05
N ASN A 107 7.81 -18.65 -4.31
CA ASN A 107 7.46 -19.57 -5.41
C ASN A 107 6.09 -20.24 -5.26
N SER A 108 5.24 -19.73 -4.38
CA SER A 108 3.86 -20.19 -4.29
C SER A 108 3.05 -19.75 -5.50
N PRO A 109 1.86 -20.35 -5.74
CA PRO A 109 0.96 -19.85 -6.79
C PRO A 109 0.61 -18.38 -6.66
N ALA A 110 0.54 -17.85 -5.44
CA ALA A 110 0.28 -16.43 -5.21
C ALA A 110 1.42 -15.57 -5.74
N ASP A 111 2.68 -15.97 -5.55
CA ASP A 111 3.83 -15.26 -6.11
C ASP A 111 3.82 -15.32 -7.64
N ASN A 112 3.43 -16.45 -8.21
CA ASN A 112 3.31 -16.59 -9.66
C ASN A 112 2.22 -15.67 -10.21
N GLN A 113 1.11 -15.51 -9.51
CA GLN A 113 0.06 -14.57 -9.89
C GLN A 113 0.57 -13.14 -9.85
N HIS A 114 1.36 -12.78 -8.87
CA HIS A 114 2.00 -11.49 -8.79
C HIS A 114 2.85 -11.20 -10.03
N ARG A 115 3.69 -12.15 -10.41
CA ARG A 115 4.54 -11.99 -11.59
C ARG A 115 3.71 -11.86 -12.86
N ALA A 116 2.63 -12.61 -12.96
CA ALA A 116 1.73 -12.53 -14.11
C ALA A 116 1.04 -11.16 -14.18
N MET A 117 0.62 -10.62 -13.04
CA MET A 117 0.01 -9.30 -12.96
C MET A 117 0.98 -8.21 -13.38
N GLU A 118 2.22 -8.29 -12.94
CA GLU A 118 3.26 -7.34 -13.35
C GLU A 118 3.48 -7.37 -14.86
N ARG A 119 3.53 -8.56 -15.45
CA ARG A 119 3.69 -8.71 -16.90
C ARG A 119 2.51 -8.19 -17.70
N ARG A 120 1.32 -8.15 -17.12
CA ARG A 120 0.11 -7.64 -17.76
C ARG A 120 -0.04 -6.12 -17.68
N GLY A 121 0.99 -5.43 -17.24
CA GLY A 121 0.97 -3.98 -17.21
C GLY A 121 0.47 -3.39 -15.91
N LEU A 122 0.60 -4.13 -14.82
CA LEU A 122 0.18 -3.65 -13.50
C LEU A 122 0.94 -2.39 -13.09
N SER A 123 2.11 -2.16 -13.68
CA SER A 123 2.86 -0.94 -13.46
C SER A 123 2.10 0.31 -13.90
N ALA A 124 1.20 0.21 -14.87
CA ALA A 124 0.36 1.31 -15.30
C ALA A 124 -0.62 1.75 -14.20
N TRP A 125 -0.95 0.84 -13.32
CA TRP A 125 -1.83 1.10 -12.19
C TRP A 125 -1.16 1.98 -11.12
N VAL A 126 0.15 1.92 -11.04
CA VAL A 126 0.94 2.64 -10.04
C VAL A 126 1.30 4.04 -10.53
N GLN A 127 1.16 4.27 -11.81
CA GLN A 127 1.41 5.57 -12.40
C GLN A 127 0.22 6.52 -12.13
#